data_31c7f6a2a6769d1d95b7731f1945457d
#
_entry.id   31c7f6a2a6769d1d95b7731f1945457d
#
_cell.length_a   1.000
_cell.length_b   1.000
_cell.length_c   1.000
_cell.angle_alpha   90.00
_cell.angle_beta   90.00
_cell.angle_gamma   90.00
#
_symmetry.space_group_name_H-M   'P 1'
#
loop_
_entity.id
_entity.type
_entity.pdbx_description
1 polymer ?
#
loop_
_entity_poly.entity_id
_entity_poly.type
_entity_poly.pdbx_seq_one_letter_code
_entity_poly.pdbx_strand_id
1 'polypeptide(L)'
;MNILSLNDQIPRSESTVVSVGNFDGIHRGHQLLIDEIIKYARNKGCKTALVTFEPHTRLALYPELPHFLLTTFEEKAILLEKSGIDYLLKIPFTQEFSQLSPDSFLKDVLIGRLNMTDWFMGEGHSIGKDRSGGKKFLHEAMSKYHINIFTENLMSKNDLVISSTQIRKFISEASISEAVEMLGHPYLIRAERASGLKIGTQIGVPTLNFQRPFQQKVIPPPGVYAAELEFGNVKLTGALYYGDCPTFENREAHLEFHALEFDGQQPDIGKPSSIWLYKFIRNDQTFKSVDDLIIQMKTDIETIRTFFDRRNGNGRNERTEAGISQGIW
;
A
#
# COMPACT_ATOMS: atom_id res chain seq x y z
N MET A 1 -14.08 6.08 5.41
CA MET A 1 -13.30 7.17 4.76
C MET A 1 -14.00 7.63 3.49
N ASN A 2 -14.15 8.95 3.27
CA ASN A 2 -14.71 9.51 2.03
C ASN A 2 -13.59 9.92 1.08
N ILE A 3 -13.63 9.43 -0.17
CA ILE A 3 -12.68 9.82 -1.21
C ILE A 3 -13.23 11.04 -1.93
N LEU A 4 -12.44 12.12 -1.99
CA LEU A 4 -12.77 13.39 -2.62
C LEU A 4 -11.90 13.63 -3.85
N SER A 5 -12.46 14.34 -4.83
CA SER A 5 -11.76 14.94 -5.98
C SER A 5 -11.56 16.46 -5.77
N LEU A 6 -10.79 17.10 -6.66
CA LEU A 6 -10.62 18.58 -6.59
C LEU A 6 -11.91 19.37 -6.75
N ASN A 7 -12.98 18.79 -7.31
CA ASN A 7 -14.27 19.46 -7.48
C ASN A 7 -15.14 19.37 -6.24
N ASP A 8 -14.80 18.45 -5.31
CA ASP A 8 -15.55 18.27 -4.08
C ASP A 8 -15.11 19.30 -3.02
N GLN A 9 -16.01 19.57 -2.10
CA GLN A 9 -15.78 20.45 -0.97
C GLN A 9 -16.47 19.83 0.26
N ILE A 10 -15.78 19.83 1.39
CA ILE A 10 -16.39 19.38 2.65
C ILE A 10 -17.35 20.44 3.19
N PRO A 11 -18.33 20.06 4.06
CA PRO A 11 -19.25 21.00 4.69
C PRO A 11 -18.49 22.12 5.43
N ARG A 12 -18.94 23.38 5.29
CA ARG A 12 -18.31 24.53 5.96
C ARG A 12 -18.39 24.48 7.49
N SER A 13 -19.28 23.66 8.02
CA SER A 13 -19.40 23.40 9.46
C SER A 13 -18.31 22.50 10.02
N GLU A 14 -17.52 21.85 9.16
CA GLU A 14 -16.44 20.96 9.56
C GLU A 14 -15.08 21.65 9.33
N SER A 15 -14.22 21.62 10.31
CA SER A 15 -12.81 21.99 10.19
C SER A 15 -11.95 20.74 10.09
N THR A 16 -10.81 20.82 9.40
CA THR A 16 -9.93 19.66 9.22
C THR A 16 -8.51 19.88 9.68
N VAL A 17 -7.94 18.77 10.15
CA VAL A 17 -6.50 18.57 10.31
C VAL A 17 -5.99 17.83 9.08
N VAL A 18 -5.06 18.43 8.37
CA VAL A 18 -4.62 17.95 7.05
C VAL A 18 -3.19 17.45 7.07
N SER A 19 -2.88 16.43 6.28
CA SER A 19 -1.52 16.14 5.84
C SER A 19 -1.49 15.92 4.33
N VAL A 20 -0.37 16.33 3.70
CA VAL A 20 -0.16 16.27 2.26
C VAL A 20 1.04 15.39 1.95
N GLY A 21 0.90 14.41 1.06
CA GLY A 21 1.99 13.54 0.67
C GLY A 21 1.61 12.52 -0.39
N ASN A 22 2.59 11.85 -0.97
CA ASN A 22 2.32 10.73 -1.87
C ASN A 22 1.81 9.50 -1.11
N PHE A 23 2.16 9.36 0.16
CA PHE A 23 1.78 8.23 1.02
C PHE A 23 1.99 6.88 0.32
N ASP A 24 3.09 6.74 -0.42
CA ASP A 24 3.37 5.54 -1.19
C ASP A 24 3.81 4.40 -0.27
N GLY A 25 3.04 3.32 -0.25
CA GLY A 25 3.23 2.16 0.59
C GLY A 25 2.60 2.25 1.98
N ILE A 26 2.06 3.38 2.43
CA ILE A 26 1.50 3.58 3.79
C ILE A 26 2.37 2.92 4.88
N HIS A 27 3.69 3.06 4.77
CA HIS A 27 4.66 2.46 5.68
C HIS A 27 4.56 3.00 7.11
N ARG A 28 5.21 2.37 8.09
CA ARG A 28 5.15 2.72 9.51
C ARG A 28 5.37 4.21 9.80
N GLY A 29 6.26 4.88 9.05
CA GLY A 29 6.42 6.33 9.20
C GLY A 29 5.17 7.13 8.82
N HIS A 30 4.44 6.70 7.77
CA HIS A 30 3.15 7.29 7.43
C HIS A 30 2.08 6.97 8.48
N GLN A 31 2.06 5.73 8.97
CA GLN A 31 1.10 5.29 10.00
C GLN A 31 1.24 6.12 11.27
N LEU A 32 2.46 6.33 11.76
CA LEU A 32 2.72 7.18 12.93
C LEU A 32 2.20 8.61 12.74
N LEU A 33 2.45 9.22 11.58
CA LEU A 33 1.93 10.54 11.24
C LEU A 33 0.38 10.55 11.24
N ILE A 34 -0.22 9.56 10.64
CA ILE A 34 -1.68 9.41 10.55
C ILE A 34 -2.29 9.24 11.94
N ASP A 35 -1.71 8.43 12.80
CA ASP A 35 -2.17 8.22 14.18
C ASP A 35 -2.11 9.52 15.01
N GLU A 36 -1.03 10.30 14.87
CA GLU A 36 -0.92 11.61 15.54
C GLU A 36 -1.98 12.61 15.03
N ILE A 37 -2.22 12.66 13.72
CA ILE A 37 -3.24 13.49 13.10
C ILE A 37 -4.64 13.13 13.65
N ILE A 38 -4.96 11.83 13.69
CA ILE A 38 -6.26 11.35 14.19
C ILE A 38 -6.43 11.71 15.66
N LYS A 39 -5.41 11.47 16.48
CA LYS A 39 -5.43 11.79 17.91
C LYS A 39 -5.60 13.28 18.15
N TYR A 40 -4.86 14.13 17.43
CA TYR A 40 -4.95 15.57 17.52
C TYR A 40 -6.36 16.08 17.10
N ALA A 41 -6.84 15.60 15.95
CA ALA A 41 -8.15 16.00 15.41
C ALA A 41 -9.30 15.63 16.36
N ARG A 42 -9.27 14.42 16.94
CA ARG A 42 -10.27 14.00 17.94
C ARG A 42 -10.29 14.91 19.16
N ASN A 43 -9.13 15.27 19.70
CA ASN A 43 -9.02 16.16 20.85
C ASN A 43 -9.54 17.58 20.55
N LYS A 44 -9.42 18.01 19.30
CA LYS A 44 -9.86 19.35 18.85
C LYS A 44 -11.32 19.37 18.34
N GLY A 45 -11.96 18.22 18.17
CA GLY A 45 -13.29 18.10 17.57
C GLY A 45 -13.29 18.37 16.05
N CYS A 46 -12.16 18.15 15.38
CA CYS A 46 -11.98 18.33 13.94
C CYS A 46 -12.07 16.98 13.20
N LYS A 47 -12.31 17.05 11.88
CA LYS A 47 -12.15 15.95 10.96
C LYS A 47 -10.71 15.81 10.50
N THR A 48 -10.35 14.65 9.94
CA THR A 48 -9.03 14.36 9.40
C THR A 48 -9.08 14.30 7.88
N ALA A 49 -8.08 14.86 7.19
CA ALA A 49 -7.97 14.78 5.74
C ALA A 49 -6.53 14.47 5.30
N LEU A 50 -6.35 13.45 4.49
CA LEU A 50 -5.12 13.23 3.75
C LEU A 50 -5.28 13.73 2.32
N VAL A 51 -4.24 14.37 1.81
CA VAL A 51 -4.16 14.83 0.42
C VAL A 51 -3.08 14.03 -0.28
N THR A 52 -3.44 13.36 -1.36
CA THR A 52 -2.50 12.56 -2.16
C THR A 52 -2.65 12.87 -3.65
N PHE A 53 -1.65 12.49 -4.42
CA PHE A 53 -1.53 12.81 -5.84
C PHE A 53 -1.67 11.57 -6.71
N GLU A 54 -2.38 11.71 -7.83
CA GLU A 54 -2.50 10.66 -8.85
C GLU A 54 -2.40 11.26 -10.25
N PRO A 55 -1.40 10.87 -11.08
CA PRO A 55 -0.34 9.93 -10.74
C PRO A 55 0.58 10.45 -9.61
N HIS A 56 1.36 9.55 -9.02
CA HIS A 56 2.40 9.90 -8.07
C HIS A 56 3.30 11.01 -8.64
N THR A 57 3.60 12.04 -7.85
CA THR A 57 4.29 13.27 -8.32
C THR A 57 5.57 12.96 -9.12
N ARG A 58 6.35 11.95 -8.71
CA ARG A 58 7.57 11.56 -9.41
C ARG A 58 7.27 10.88 -10.75
N LEU A 59 6.20 10.09 -10.85
CA LEU A 59 5.79 9.47 -12.12
C LEU A 59 5.22 10.49 -13.10
N ALA A 60 4.53 11.52 -12.61
CA ALA A 60 4.07 12.61 -13.46
C ALA A 60 5.24 13.40 -14.09
N LEU A 61 6.36 13.53 -13.34
CA LEU A 61 7.57 14.22 -13.82
C LEU A 61 8.48 13.30 -14.67
N TYR A 62 8.45 11.99 -14.41
CA TYR A 62 9.29 10.96 -15.06
C TYR A 62 8.42 9.75 -15.41
N PRO A 63 7.56 9.84 -16.46
CA PRO A 63 6.59 8.78 -16.80
C PRO A 63 7.23 7.44 -17.20
N GLU A 64 8.47 7.47 -17.62
CA GLU A 64 9.26 6.31 -18.06
C GLU A 64 9.78 5.44 -16.91
N LEU A 65 9.62 5.87 -15.64
CA LEU A 65 10.07 5.09 -14.50
C LEU A 65 9.25 3.79 -14.37
N PRO A 66 9.84 2.61 -14.68
CA PRO A 66 9.15 1.35 -14.51
C PRO A 66 9.16 0.93 -13.03
N HIS A 67 8.17 0.14 -12.62
CA HIS A 67 8.17 -0.53 -11.31
C HIS A 67 8.51 0.40 -10.13
N PHE A 68 7.84 1.57 -10.09
CA PHE A 68 8.15 2.60 -9.09
C PHE A 68 7.18 2.63 -7.90
N LEU A 69 5.87 2.37 -8.12
CA LEU A 69 4.86 2.48 -7.08
C LEU A 69 4.91 1.32 -6.08
N LEU A 70 4.93 1.62 -4.80
CA LEU A 70 4.64 0.64 -3.75
C LEU A 70 3.14 0.36 -3.65
N THR A 71 2.31 1.37 -3.90
CA THR A 71 0.86 1.25 -3.90
C THR A 71 0.24 2.02 -5.06
N THR A 72 -0.73 1.42 -5.76
CA THR A 72 -1.67 2.16 -6.60
C THR A 72 -2.59 3.02 -5.74
N PHE A 73 -3.38 3.89 -6.35
CA PHE A 73 -4.35 4.69 -5.59
C PHE A 73 -5.39 3.80 -4.88
N GLU A 74 -5.88 2.77 -5.56
CA GLU A 74 -6.86 1.82 -5.02
C GLU A 74 -6.29 1.04 -3.83
N GLU A 75 -5.05 0.58 -3.94
CA GLU A 75 -4.35 -0.10 -2.84
C GLU A 75 -4.13 0.83 -1.65
N LYS A 76 -3.75 2.08 -1.90
CA LYS A 76 -3.61 3.11 -0.87
C LYS A 76 -4.95 3.36 -0.16
N ALA A 77 -6.05 3.46 -0.90
CA ALA A 77 -7.37 3.63 -0.32
C ALA A 77 -7.78 2.45 0.56
N ILE A 78 -7.50 1.20 0.15
CA ILE A 78 -7.75 -0.01 0.95
C ILE A 78 -6.96 0.04 2.26
N LEU A 79 -5.67 0.40 2.21
CA LEU A 79 -4.82 0.49 3.39
C LEU A 79 -5.30 1.58 4.36
N LEU A 80 -5.75 2.72 3.84
CA LEU A 80 -6.23 3.84 4.64
C LEU A 80 -7.66 3.66 5.19
N GLU A 81 -8.48 2.79 4.60
CA GLU A 81 -9.88 2.63 4.98
C GLU A 81 -10.04 2.28 6.47
N LYS A 82 -9.13 1.47 7.00
CA LYS A 82 -9.14 1.03 8.40
C LYS A 82 -8.44 2.01 9.36
N SER A 83 -7.75 3.02 8.85
CA SER A 83 -6.96 3.94 9.69
C SER A 83 -7.80 4.88 10.56
N GLY A 84 -9.06 5.12 10.17
CA GLY A 84 -9.94 6.06 10.85
C GLY A 84 -9.83 7.50 10.33
N ILE A 85 -9.16 7.74 9.20
CA ILE A 85 -9.16 9.00 8.45
C ILE A 85 -10.57 9.26 7.90
N ASP A 86 -11.07 10.50 8.01
CA ASP A 86 -12.40 10.88 7.52
C ASP A 86 -12.39 11.10 6.00
N TYR A 87 -11.38 11.81 5.46
CA TYR A 87 -11.32 12.23 4.06
C TYR A 87 -9.97 11.89 3.41
N LEU A 88 -10.01 11.42 2.16
CA LEU A 88 -8.85 11.26 1.28
C LEU A 88 -9.07 12.08 0.01
N LEU A 89 -8.38 13.22 -0.12
CA LEU A 89 -8.43 14.04 -1.33
C LEU A 89 -7.44 13.51 -2.37
N LYS A 90 -7.97 13.07 -3.51
CA LYS A 90 -7.21 12.66 -4.70
C LYS A 90 -7.01 13.85 -5.62
N ILE A 91 -5.78 14.31 -5.78
CA ILE A 91 -5.43 15.42 -6.67
C ILE A 91 -4.82 14.87 -7.96
N PRO A 92 -5.39 15.19 -9.14
CA PRO A 92 -4.73 14.95 -10.41
C PRO A 92 -3.45 15.77 -10.50
N PHE A 93 -2.27 15.12 -10.45
CA PHE A 93 -0.99 15.82 -10.56
C PHE A 93 -0.62 16.02 -12.02
N THR A 94 -1.23 17.03 -12.64
CA THR A 94 -0.96 17.45 -14.03
C THR A 94 0.20 18.44 -14.09
N GLN A 95 0.69 18.71 -15.30
CA GLN A 95 1.70 19.74 -15.51
C GLN A 95 1.18 21.11 -15.04
N GLU A 96 -0.09 21.44 -15.29
CA GLU A 96 -0.71 22.67 -14.83
C GLU A 96 -0.76 22.75 -13.31
N PHE A 97 -1.19 21.66 -12.65
CA PHE A 97 -1.21 21.60 -11.19
C PHE A 97 0.19 21.78 -10.60
N SER A 98 1.22 21.22 -11.20
CA SER A 98 2.61 21.36 -10.75
C SER A 98 3.13 22.80 -10.79
N GLN A 99 2.52 23.71 -11.56
CA GLN A 99 2.85 25.12 -11.65
C GLN A 99 2.12 25.99 -10.61
N LEU A 100 1.20 25.44 -9.81
CA LEU A 100 0.52 26.18 -8.76
C LEU A 100 1.51 26.75 -7.75
N SER A 101 1.29 28.03 -7.41
CA SER A 101 2.06 28.66 -6.32
C SER A 101 1.74 27.97 -4.99
N PRO A 102 2.66 27.99 -4.02
CA PRO A 102 2.39 27.51 -2.67
C PRO A 102 1.17 28.19 -2.03
N ASP A 103 1.00 29.50 -2.28
CA ASP A 103 -0.09 30.29 -1.74
C ASP A 103 -1.46 29.88 -2.33
N SER A 104 -1.52 29.67 -3.68
CA SER A 104 -2.75 29.17 -4.33
C SER A 104 -3.11 27.76 -3.88
N PHE A 105 -2.12 26.86 -3.78
CA PHE A 105 -2.38 25.51 -3.28
C PHE A 105 -2.93 25.53 -1.85
N LEU A 106 -2.33 26.33 -0.97
CA LEU A 106 -2.77 26.46 0.42
C LEU A 106 -4.18 27.07 0.50
N LYS A 107 -4.39 28.23 -0.15
CA LYS A 107 -5.63 29.00 -0.07
C LYS A 107 -6.80 28.29 -0.75
N ASP A 108 -6.60 27.86 -2.00
CA ASP A 108 -7.70 27.40 -2.85
C ASP A 108 -8.01 25.92 -2.64
N VAL A 109 -6.99 25.09 -2.31
CA VAL A 109 -7.17 23.65 -2.12
C VAL A 109 -7.32 23.32 -0.64
N LEU A 110 -6.28 23.57 0.17
CA LEU A 110 -6.30 23.08 1.56
C LEU A 110 -7.32 23.83 2.43
N ILE A 111 -7.35 25.15 2.34
CA ILE A 111 -8.31 25.96 3.09
C ILE A 111 -9.66 25.97 2.37
N GLY A 112 -9.67 26.27 1.07
CA GLY A 112 -10.90 26.47 0.32
C GLY A 112 -11.74 25.22 0.12
N ARG A 113 -11.14 24.03 -0.03
CA ARG A 113 -11.85 22.75 -0.24
C ARG A 113 -12.00 21.94 1.03
N LEU A 114 -10.97 21.93 1.89
CA LEU A 114 -10.92 21.07 3.06
C LEU A 114 -11.16 21.84 4.38
N ASN A 115 -11.45 23.15 4.35
CA ASN A 115 -11.60 23.99 5.57
C ASN A 115 -10.46 23.72 6.58
N MET A 116 -9.21 23.62 6.07
CA MET A 116 -8.05 23.29 6.87
C MET A 116 -7.78 24.37 7.92
N THR A 117 -7.65 23.96 9.17
CA THR A 117 -7.21 24.82 10.28
C THR A 117 -5.83 24.44 10.79
N ASP A 118 -5.44 23.19 10.61
CA ASP A 118 -4.19 22.64 11.11
C ASP A 118 -3.53 21.73 10.05
N TRP A 119 -2.23 21.88 9.89
CA TRP A 119 -1.46 21.12 8.91
C TRP A 119 -0.31 20.37 9.56
N PHE A 120 -0.30 19.06 9.44
CA PHE A 120 0.81 18.20 9.85
C PHE A 120 1.69 17.87 8.65
N MET A 121 2.98 18.17 8.75
CA MET A 121 3.98 17.94 7.70
C MET A 121 5.08 17.04 8.22
N GLY A 122 5.55 16.12 7.38
CA GLY A 122 6.82 15.43 7.63
C GLY A 122 8.00 16.41 7.51
N GLU A 123 9.10 16.15 8.22
CA GLU A 123 10.32 16.93 8.11
C GLU A 123 10.87 16.94 6.68
N GLY A 124 11.29 18.09 6.18
CA GLY A 124 11.80 18.25 4.81
C GLY A 124 10.72 18.35 3.71
N HIS A 125 9.43 18.31 4.06
CA HIS A 125 8.38 18.60 3.11
C HIS A 125 8.39 20.08 2.68
N SER A 126 8.16 20.30 1.39
CA SER A 126 7.95 21.62 0.80
C SER A 126 6.91 21.50 -0.29
N ILE A 127 6.14 22.54 -0.50
CA ILE A 127 5.01 22.56 -1.45
C ILE A 127 5.22 23.57 -2.56
N GLY A 128 4.37 23.44 -3.60
CA GLY A 128 4.33 24.34 -4.74
C GLY A 128 5.50 24.18 -5.71
N LYS A 129 5.44 24.98 -6.76
CA LYS A 129 6.46 24.99 -7.82
C LYS A 129 7.86 25.17 -7.24
N ASP A 130 8.81 24.36 -7.71
CA ASP A 130 10.23 24.40 -7.36
C ASP A 130 10.50 24.31 -5.84
N ARG A 131 9.58 23.67 -5.09
CA ARG A 131 9.64 23.55 -3.62
C ARG A 131 9.76 24.93 -2.92
N SER A 132 9.18 25.97 -3.52
CA SER A 132 9.25 27.36 -3.02
C SER A 132 8.48 27.60 -1.71
N GLY A 133 7.54 26.69 -1.35
CA GLY A 133 6.83 26.69 -0.08
C GLY A 133 7.66 26.15 1.09
N GLY A 134 8.86 26.69 1.30
CA GLY A 134 9.75 26.32 2.39
C GLY A 134 9.41 27.02 3.73
N LYS A 135 10.30 26.88 4.73
CA LYS A 135 10.06 27.35 6.12
C LYS A 135 9.60 28.83 6.22
N LYS A 136 10.16 29.73 5.41
CA LYS A 136 9.78 31.15 5.41
C LYS A 136 8.33 31.34 4.98
N PHE A 137 7.93 30.71 3.85
CA PHE A 137 6.55 30.74 3.38
C PHE A 137 5.58 30.18 4.41
N LEU A 138 5.91 29.05 5.04
CA LEU A 138 5.07 28.41 6.05
C LEU A 138 4.84 29.32 7.25
N HIS A 139 5.87 30.02 7.72
CA HIS A 139 5.75 30.99 8.82
C HIS A 139 4.84 32.18 8.47
N GLU A 140 4.99 32.73 7.27
CA GLU A 140 4.14 33.81 6.76
C GLU A 140 2.67 33.33 6.59
N ALA A 141 2.49 32.11 6.10
CA ALA A 141 1.16 31.51 5.89
C ALA A 141 0.40 31.28 7.21
N MET A 142 1.07 30.88 8.29
CA MET A 142 0.46 30.73 9.62
C MET A 142 -0.21 32.03 10.06
N SER A 143 0.52 33.15 9.94
CA SER A 143 -0.01 34.47 10.33
C SER A 143 -1.08 34.98 9.36
N LYS A 144 -0.87 34.81 8.05
CA LYS A 144 -1.77 35.29 7.00
C LYS A 144 -3.13 34.62 7.00
N TYR A 145 -3.15 33.30 7.23
CA TYR A 145 -4.34 32.47 7.10
C TYR A 145 -4.90 31.96 8.44
N HIS A 146 -4.28 32.31 9.56
CA HIS A 146 -4.65 31.88 10.91
C HIS A 146 -4.73 30.36 11.03
N ILE A 147 -3.74 29.66 10.47
CA ILE A 147 -3.62 28.20 10.53
C ILE A 147 -2.44 27.80 11.41
N ASN A 148 -2.50 26.59 11.99
CA ASN A 148 -1.35 26.01 12.68
C ASN A 148 -0.62 25.05 11.74
N ILE A 149 0.73 25.06 11.77
CA ILE A 149 1.56 24.13 11.00
C ILE A 149 2.48 23.41 11.96
N PHE A 150 2.39 22.08 11.98
CA PHE A 150 3.21 21.21 12.79
C PHE A 150 4.20 20.47 11.88
N THR A 151 5.49 20.59 12.19
CA THR A 151 6.53 19.83 11.52
C THR A 151 7.05 18.78 12.49
N GLU A 152 6.73 17.53 12.24
CA GLU A 152 7.11 16.42 13.11
C GLU A 152 8.29 15.66 12.51
N ASN A 153 9.33 15.47 13.34
CA ASN A 153 10.41 14.52 13.06
C ASN A 153 10.00 13.13 13.57
N LEU A 154 9.00 12.52 12.92
CA LEU A 154 8.46 11.21 13.30
C LEU A 154 9.44 10.05 13.02
N MET A 155 10.51 10.32 12.26
CA MET A 155 11.52 9.33 11.89
C MET A 155 12.55 9.03 12.98
N SER A 156 12.67 9.90 13.99
CA SER A 156 13.71 9.78 15.03
C SER A 156 13.30 8.95 16.25
N LYS A 157 12.04 8.52 16.35
CA LYS A 157 11.58 7.79 17.55
C LYS A 157 12.10 6.35 17.66
N ASN A 158 12.66 5.74 16.60
CA ASN A 158 13.07 4.32 16.61
C ASN A 158 14.36 4.02 15.80
N ASP A 159 15.32 4.93 15.65
CA ASP A 159 16.62 4.73 14.96
C ASP A 159 16.59 4.08 13.55
N LEU A 160 15.44 3.69 13.04
CA LEU A 160 15.25 3.13 11.71
C LEU A 160 14.70 4.19 10.76
N VAL A 161 15.53 4.60 9.81
CA VAL A 161 15.10 5.47 8.70
C VAL A 161 14.19 4.68 7.75
N ILE A 162 12.87 4.75 7.99
CA ILE A 162 11.89 4.09 7.12
C ILE A 162 11.64 4.99 5.90
N SER A 163 11.90 4.45 4.71
CA SER A 163 11.65 5.19 3.46
C SER A 163 11.07 4.29 2.38
N SER A 164 10.17 4.83 1.54
CA SER A 164 9.65 4.13 0.38
C SER A 164 10.77 3.64 -0.57
N THR A 165 11.90 4.33 -0.62
CA THR A 165 13.06 3.92 -1.43
C THR A 165 13.68 2.61 -0.93
N GLN A 166 13.87 2.48 0.38
CA GLN A 166 14.40 1.26 0.98
C GLN A 166 13.42 0.08 0.82
N ILE A 167 12.12 0.34 0.99
CA ILE A 167 11.09 -0.68 0.81
C ILE A 167 11.06 -1.20 -0.64
N ARG A 168 11.16 -0.29 -1.64
CA ARG A 168 11.26 -0.70 -3.05
C ARG A 168 12.46 -1.62 -3.29
N LYS A 169 13.60 -1.30 -2.70
CA LYS A 169 14.79 -2.13 -2.79
C LYS A 169 14.54 -3.52 -2.22
N PHE A 170 13.99 -3.63 -1.01
CA PHE A 170 13.68 -4.94 -0.40
C PHE A 170 12.72 -5.76 -1.25
N ILE A 171 11.67 -5.16 -1.80
CA ILE A 171 10.74 -5.87 -2.67
C ILE A 171 11.43 -6.36 -3.94
N SER A 172 12.26 -5.51 -4.58
CA SER A 172 12.98 -5.88 -5.81
C SER A 172 14.06 -6.95 -5.61
N GLU A 173 14.52 -7.14 -4.36
CA GLU A 173 15.50 -8.17 -3.96
C GLU A 173 14.83 -9.39 -3.32
N ALA A 174 13.51 -9.54 -3.41
CA ALA A 174 12.72 -10.60 -2.76
C ALA A 174 12.82 -10.64 -1.22
N SER A 175 13.38 -9.62 -0.57
CA SER A 175 13.43 -9.45 0.88
C SER A 175 12.07 -8.99 1.43
N ILE A 176 11.04 -9.82 1.20
CA ILE A 176 9.64 -9.47 1.49
C ILE A 176 9.41 -9.32 2.99
N SER A 177 10.06 -10.14 3.82
CA SER A 177 9.90 -10.05 5.28
C SER A 177 10.37 -8.70 5.82
N GLU A 178 11.50 -8.18 5.34
CA GLU A 178 12.07 -6.89 5.69
C GLU A 178 11.19 -5.74 5.17
N ALA A 179 10.66 -5.89 3.96
CA ALA A 179 9.70 -4.93 3.41
C ALA A 179 8.43 -4.87 4.26
N VAL A 180 7.87 -6.02 4.66
CA VAL A 180 6.69 -6.13 5.52
C VAL A 180 6.94 -5.51 6.90
N GLU A 181 8.13 -5.69 7.48
CA GLU A 181 8.49 -5.06 8.75
C GLU A 181 8.50 -3.53 8.64
N MET A 182 9.09 -2.97 7.57
CA MET A 182 9.09 -1.51 7.34
C MET A 182 7.71 -0.97 6.97
N LEU A 183 6.93 -1.72 6.19
CA LEU A 183 5.55 -1.37 5.85
C LEU A 183 4.65 -1.39 7.08
N GLY A 184 4.84 -2.31 8.02
CA GLY A 184 3.92 -2.57 9.13
C GLY A 184 2.68 -3.37 8.73
N HIS A 185 2.59 -3.78 7.48
CA HIS A 185 1.54 -4.63 6.91
C HIS A 185 2.10 -5.48 5.77
N PRO A 186 1.45 -6.59 5.37
CA PRO A 186 1.86 -7.37 4.20
C PRO A 186 1.85 -6.53 2.93
N TYR A 187 2.71 -6.87 1.97
CA TYR A 187 2.76 -6.13 0.71
C TYR A 187 1.54 -6.44 -0.15
N LEU A 188 0.72 -5.43 -0.41
CA LEU A 188 -0.51 -5.56 -1.18
C LEU A 188 -0.26 -5.50 -2.68
N ILE A 189 -0.80 -6.46 -3.41
CA ILE A 189 -0.92 -6.46 -4.87
C ILE A 189 -2.39 -6.61 -5.22
N ARG A 190 -2.94 -5.64 -5.95
CA ARG A 190 -4.28 -5.71 -6.48
C ARG A 190 -4.25 -6.24 -7.90
N ALA A 191 -4.96 -7.33 -8.16
CA ALA A 191 -4.98 -7.97 -9.47
C ALA A 191 -6.37 -8.49 -9.82
N GLU A 192 -6.72 -8.50 -11.11
CA GLU A 192 -7.98 -9.04 -11.60
C GLU A 192 -7.87 -10.53 -11.85
N ARG A 193 -8.93 -11.26 -11.49
CA ARG A 193 -9.04 -12.69 -11.78
C ARG A 193 -9.04 -12.93 -13.28
N ALA A 194 -8.14 -13.80 -13.74
CA ALA A 194 -8.04 -14.22 -15.14
C ALA A 194 -8.50 -15.67 -15.34
N SER A 195 -8.88 -16.01 -16.55
CA SER A 195 -8.99 -17.41 -16.96
C SER A 195 -7.61 -18.01 -17.11
N GLY A 196 -7.40 -19.23 -16.62
CA GLY A 196 -6.15 -19.99 -16.73
C GLY A 196 -6.33 -21.32 -17.47
N LEU A 197 -5.20 -21.93 -17.84
CA LEU A 197 -5.18 -23.22 -18.57
C LEU A 197 -5.51 -24.43 -17.70
N LYS A 198 -5.78 -24.24 -16.41
CA LYS A 198 -6.15 -25.30 -15.44
C LYS A 198 -5.09 -26.43 -15.33
N ILE A 199 -3.82 -26.13 -15.63
CA ILE A 199 -2.73 -27.12 -15.51
C ILE A 199 -2.59 -27.59 -14.07
N GLY A 200 -2.61 -26.68 -13.10
CA GLY A 200 -2.60 -26.99 -11.68
C GLY A 200 -3.68 -28.00 -11.28
N THR A 201 -4.90 -27.88 -11.85
CA THR A 201 -5.99 -28.82 -11.61
C THR A 201 -5.67 -30.22 -12.14
N GLN A 202 -5.00 -30.33 -13.29
CA GLN A 202 -4.61 -31.61 -13.89
C GLN A 202 -3.55 -32.36 -13.07
N ILE A 203 -2.69 -31.62 -12.38
CA ILE A 203 -1.63 -32.19 -11.52
C ILE A 203 -2.04 -32.25 -10.02
N GLY A 204 -3.32 -32.00 -9.70
CA GLY A 204 -3.84 -32.08 -8.34
C GLY A 204 -3.56 -30.88 -7.44
N VAL A 205 -3.07 -29.78 -7.99
CA VAL A 205 -2.77 -28.52 -7.28
C VAL A 205 -3.52 -27.37 -7.97
N PRO A 206 -4.84 -27.21 -7.75
CA PRO A 206 -5.63 -26.18 -8.43
C PRO A 206 -5.14 -24.78 -8.09
N THR A 207 -5.02 -23.93 -9.11
CA THR A 207 -4.59 -22.54 -8.99
C THR A 207 -5.63 -21.56 -9.51
N LEU A 208 -5.68 -20.39 -8.91
CA LEU A 208 -6.42 -19.22 -9.38
C LEU A 208 -5.47 -18.30 -10.11
N ASN A 209 -5.79 -17.96 -11.36
CA ASN A 209 -4.94 -17.10 -12.20
C ASN A 209 -5.36 -15.64 -12.08
N PHE A 210 -4.39 -14.75 -12.10
CA PHE A 210 -4.59 -13.30 -12.04
C PHE A 210 -3.79 -12.61 -13.14
N GLN A 211 -4.35 -11.49 -13.63
CA GLN A 211 -3.67 -10.63 -14.59
C GLN A 211 -2.43 -10.00 -13.96
N ARG A 212 -1.46 -9.65 -14.79
CA ARG A 212 -0.29 -8.88 -14.35
C ARG A 212 -0.77 -7.55 -13.76
N PRO A 213 -0.26 -7.15 -12.59
CA PRO A 213 -0.59 -5.88 -12.00
C PRO A 213 -0.14 -4.69 -12.86
N PHE A 214 -0.60 -3.49 -12.49
CA PHE A 214 -0.25 -2.24 -13.14
C PHE A 214 1.26 -2.11 -13.39
N GLN A 215 1.66 -1.74 -14.61
CA GLN A 215 3.06 -1.77 -15.08
C GLN A 215 4.04 -0.98 -14.19
N GLN A 216 3.59 0.12 -13.60
CA GLN A 216 4.43 0.97 -12.75
C GLN A 216 4.51 0.50 -11.29
N LYS A 217 3.73 -0.51 -10.91
CA LYS A 217 3.81 -1.10 -9.57
C LYS A 217 5.08 -1.94 -9.42
N VAL A 218 5.73 -1.79 -8.27
CA VAL A 218 6.85 -2.67 -7.90
C VAL A 218 6.31 -4.07 -7.68
N ILE A 219 6.84 -5.02 -8.45
CA ILE A 219 6.55 -6.45 -8.32
C ILE A 219 7.85 -7.14 -7.90
N PRO A 220 7.80 -8.05 -6.93
CA PRO A 220 8.98 -8.80 -6.55
C PRO A 220 9.45 -9.70 -7.69
N PRO A 221 10.70 -10.24 -7.66
CA PRO A 221 11.22 -11.15 -8.66
C PRO A 221 10.35 -12.40 -8.84
N PRO A 222 10.48 -13.12 -9.99
CA PRO A 222 9.84 -14.41 -10.19
C PRO A 222 10.16 -15.41 -9.08
N GLY A 223 9.13 -16.10 -8.58
CA GLY A 223 9.27 -17.06 -7.48
C GLY A 223 7.98 -17.43 -6.80
N VAL A 224 8.11 -18.10 -5.66
CA VAL A 224 7.00 -18.55 -4.80
C VAL A 224 6.99 -17.72 -3.50
N TYR A 225 5.81 -17.29 -3.11
CA TYR A 225 5.58 -16.41 -1.95
C TYR A 225 4.48 -16.96 -1.05
N ALA A 226 4.64 -16.84 0.26
CA ALA A 226 3.53 -17.02 1.20
C ALA A 226 2.60 -15.81 1.09
N ALA A 227 1.32 -16.05 0.82
CA ALA A 227 0.37 -14.98 0.55
C ALA A 227 -1.03 -15.29 1.09
N GLU A 228 -1.81 -14.23 1.32
CA GLU A 228 -3.27 -14.30 1.49
C GLU A 228 -3.95 -13.70 0.27
N LEU A 229 -5.05 -14.33 -0.16
CA LEU A 229 -5.96 -13.83 -1.17
C LEU A 229 -7.26 -13.38 -0.49
N GLU A 230 -7.67 -12.13 -0.74
CA GLU A 230 -8.89 -11.55 -0.20
C GLU A 230 -9.80 -11.06 -1.33
N PHE A 231 -11.06 -11.50 -1.33
CA PHE A 231 -12.12 -11.06 -2.25
C PHE A 231 -13.47 -11.14 -1.57
N GLY A 232 -14.25 -10.06 -1.63
CA GLY A 232 -15.47 -9.95 -0.83
C GLY A 232 -15.19 -10.17 0.66
N ASN A 233 -15.88 -11.13 1.25
CA ASN A 233 -15.67 -11.52 2.67
C ASN A 233 -14.81 -12.78 2.82
N VAL A 234 -14.21 -13.28 1.72
CA VAL A 234 -13.43 -14.51 1.72
C VAL A 234 -11.95 -14.18 1.87
N LYS A 235 -11.26 -14.91 2.76
CA LYS A 235 -9.81 -14.89 2.93
C LYS A 235 -9.26 -16.29 2.80
N LEU A 236 -8.29 -16.47 1.90
CA LEU A 236 -7.62 -17.75 1.69
C LEU A 236 -6.12 -17.54 1.92
N THR A 237 -5.50 -18.38 2.74
CA THR A 237 -4.04 -18.46 2.83
C THR A 237 -3.49 -19.41 1.78
N GLY A 238 -2.32 -19.10 1.23
CA GLY A 238 -1.79 -19.92 0.15
C GLY A 238 -0.41 -19.54 -0.36
N ALA A 239 -0.05 -20.17 -1.46
CA ALA A 239 1.13 -19.90 -2.24
C ALA A 239 0.78 -18.98 -3.42
N LEU A 240 1.47 -17.85 -3.56
CA LEU A 240 1.47 -17.09 -4.79
C LEU A 240 2.73 -17.46 -5.59
N TYR A 241 2.54 -17.92 -6.81
CA TYR A 241 3.59 -18.01 -7.82
C TYR A 241 3.51 -16.77 -8.72
N TYR A 242 4.65 -16.16 -8.98
CA TYR A 242 4.85 -15.16 -10.01
C TYR A 242 6.00 -15.57 -10.90
N GLY A 243 5.79 -15.67 -12.21
CA GLY A 243 6.81 -16.06 -13.15
C GLY A 243 6.26 -16.42 -14.53
N ASP A 244 7.18 -16.81 -15.43
CA ASP A 244 6.89 -17.12 -16.82
C ASP A 244 6.56 -18.61 -17.03
N CYS A 245 6.44 -19.41 -15.96
CA CYS A 245 6.27 -20.87 -16.00
C CYS A 245 7.28 -21.56 -16.96
N PRO A 246 8.59 -21.52 -16.68
CA PRO A 246 9.62 -21.97 -17.63
C PRO A 246 9.53 -23.45 -18.01
N THR A 247 8.77 -24.25 -17.26
CA THR A 247 8.49 -25.66 -17.59
C THR A 247 7.53 -25.81 -18.78
N PHE A 248 6.80 -24.74 -19.14
CA PHE A 248 5.82 -24.74 -20.22
C PHE A 248 6.14 -23.58 -21.18
N GLU A 249 6.63 -23.87 -22.39
CA GLU A 249 7.15 -22.89 -23.34
C GLU A 249 6.20 -21.71 -23.65
N ASN A 250 6.79 -20.50 -23.83
CA ASN A 250 6.21 -19.27 -24.37
C ASN A 250 5.03 -18.64 -23.59
N ARG A 251 5.25 -18.16 -22.35
CA ARG A 251 4.22 -17.41 -21.62
C ARG A 251 4.72 -16.11 -21.05
N GLU A 252 3.86 -15.12 -21.08
CA GLU A 252 4.05 -13.88 -20.30
C GLU A 252 3.96 -14.18 -18.82
N ALA A 253 4.75 -13.47 -18.01
CA ALA A 253 4.72 -13.56 -16.56
C ALA A 253 3.30 -13.31 -16.03
N HIS A 254 2.80 -14.21 -15.21
CA HIS A 254 1.47 -14.15 -14.62
C HIS A 254 1.50 -14.50 -13.13
N LEU A 255 0.39 -14.27 -12.46
CA LEU A 255 0.22 -14.58 -11.05
C LEU A 255 -0.70 -15.80 -10.93
N GLU A 256 -0.25 -16.83 -10.21
CA GLU A 256 -1.06 -17.99 -9.86
C GLU A 256 -1.13 -18.15 -8.35
N PHE A 257 -2.33 -18.20 -7.79
CA PHE A 257 -2.53 -18.42 -6.37
C PHE A 257 -3.09 -19.83 -6.11
N HIS A 258 -2.41 -20.61 -5.28
CA HIS A 258 -2.84 -21.89 -4.77
C HIS A 258 -3.28 -21.75 -3.31
N ALA A 259 -4.55 -21.99 -2.99
CA ALA A 259 -5.07 -21.96 -1.63
C ALA A 259 -4.67 -23.23 -0.87
N LEU A 260 -4.18 -23.10 0.37
CA LEU A 260 -3.88 -24.23 1.26
C LEU A 260 -5.12 -25.06 1.60
N GLU A 261 -6.23 -24.36 1.78
CA GLU A 261 -7.56 -24.93 1.96
C GLU A 261 -8.51 -24.23 0.99
N PHE A 262 -9.16 -25.00 0.14
CA PHE A 262 -10.02 -24.48 -0.90
C PHE A 262 -11.41 -25.13 -0.81
N ASP A 263 -12.40 -24.35 -0.43
CA ASP A 263 -13.80 -24.74 -0.30
C ASP A 263 -14.63 -24.56 -1.59
N GLY A 264 -13.97 -24.22 -2.69
CA GLY A 264 -14.61 -23.95 -3.98
C GLY A 264 -14.98 -22.49 -4.22
N GLN A 265 -14.90 -21.62 -3.21
CA GLN A 265 -15.16 -20.19 -3.39
C GLN A 265 -14.01 -19.51 -4.14
N GLN A 266 -14.31 -18.77 -5.18
CA GLN A 266 -13.33 -18.06 -5.99
C GLN A 266 -13.90 -16.73 -6.48
N PRO A 267 -13.04 -15.71 -6.71
CA PRO A 267 -13.50 -14.45 -7.27
C PRO A 267 -14.01 -14.64 -8.69
N ASP A 268 -14.96 -13.81 -9.11
CA ASP A 268 -15.41 -13.76 -10.49
C ASP A 268 -14.29 -13.32 -11.43
N ILE A 269 -14.28 -13.85 -12.66
CA ILE A 269 -13.33 -13.43 -13.70
C ILE A 269 -13.50 -11.93 -13.99
N GLY A 270 -12.40 -11.20 -14.11
CA GLY A 270 -12.37 -9.76 -14.29
C GLY A 270 -12.67 -8.94 -13.03
N LYS A 271 -12.90 -9.59 -11.88
CA LYS A 271 -13.06 -8.89 -10.61
C LYS A 271 -11.71 -8.73 -9.89
N PRO A 272 -11.45 -7.53 -9.34
CA PRO A 272 -10.22 -7.28 -8.62
C PRO A 272 -10.23 -7.98 -7.25
N SER A 273 -9.09 -8.58 -6.90
CA SER A 273 -8.81 -9.21 -5.62
C SER A 273 -7.57 -8.58 -4.99
N SER A 274 -7.44 -8.70 -3.68
CA SER A 274 -6.27 -8.25 -2.93
C SER A 274 -5.39 -9.46 -2.61
N ILE A 275 -4.14 -9.42 -3.03
CA ILE A 275 -3.13 -10.43 -2.74
C ILE A 275 -2.11 -9.80 -1.80
N TRP A 276 -1.99 -10.35 -0.59
CA TRP A 276 -1.14 -9.86 0.47
C TRP A 276 0.09 -10.75 0.62
N LEU A 277 1.27 -10.26 0.25
CA LEU A 277 2.54 -10.99 0.36
C LEU A 277 3.14 -10.85 1.74
N TYR A 278 3.53 -11.97 2.33
CA TYR A 278 4.13 -12.04 3.66
C TYR A 278 5.60 -12.40 3.65
N LYS A 279 5.98 -13.36 2.80
CA LYS A 279 7.32 -13.93 2.80
C LYS A 279 7.68 -14.51 1.44
N PHE A 280 8.93 -14.35 1.05
CA PHE A 280 9.52 -15.06 -0.07
C PHE A 280 9.89 -16.49 0.35
N ILE A 281 9.57 -17.48 -0.48
CA ILE A 281 9.83 -18.89 -0.22
C ILE A 281 11.03 -19.39 -1.06
N ARG A 282 11.01 -19.18 -2.36
CA ARG A 282 12.07 -19.56 -3.28
C ARG A 282 11.98 -18.85 -4.63
N ASN A 283 13.09 -18.84 -5.36
CA ASN A 283 13.11 -18.39 -6.75
C ASN A 283 12.32 -19.34 -7.67
N ASP A 284 11.96 -18.83 -8.83
CA ASP A 284 11.46 -19.64 -9.93
C ASP A 284 12.49 -20.71 -10.36
N GLN A 285 12.02 -21.88 -10.78
CA GLN A 285 12.86 -23.03 -11.13
C GLN A 285 12.27 -23.79 -12.31
N THR A 286 13.15 -24.32 -13.16
CA THR A 286 12.81 -25.29 -14.21
C THR A 286 12.97 -26.70 -13.69
N PHE A 287 11.96 -27.55 -13.87
CA PHE A 287 11.95 -28.93 -13.43
C PHE A 287 12.19 -29.89 -14.61
N LYS A 288 12.88 -30.99 -14.35
CA LYS A 288 13.20 -32.03 -15.37
C LYS A 288 11.97 -32.88 -15.69
N SER A 289 11.03 -33.00 -14.76
CA SER A 289 9.79 -33.76 -14.91
C SER A 289 8.64 -33.08 -14.19
N VAL A 290 7.42 -33.47 -14.56
CA VAL A 290 6.20 -33.01 -13.85
C VAL A 290 6.18 -33.55 -12.42
N ASP A 291 6.71 -34.74 -12.18
CA ASP A 291 6.78 -35.32 -10.84
C ASP A 291 7.70 -34.51 -9.91
N ASP A 292 8.86 -34.03 -10.40
CA ASP A 292 9.75 -33.15 -9.65
C ASP A 292 9.05 -31.84 -9.28
N LEU A 293 8.29 -31.26 -10.22
CA LEU A 293 7.46 -30.07 -9.97
C LEU A 293 6.44 -30.32 -8.86
N ILE A 294 5.70 -31.44 -8.90
CA ILE A 294 4.70 -31.79 -7.90
C ILE A 294 5.34 -31.96 -6.51
N ILE A 295 6.49 -32.62 -6.42
CA ILE A 295 7.22 -32.80 -5.17
C ILE A 295 7.62 -31.44 -4.58
N GLN A 296 8.16 -30.55 -5.42
CA GLN A 296 8.52 -29.21 -4.97
C GLN A 296 7.32 -28.39 -4.53
N MET A 297 6.21 -28.41 -5.27
CA MET A 297 4.97 -27.72 -4.88
C MET A 297 4.45 -28.19 -3.53
N LYS A 298 4.49 -29.50 -3.23
CA LYS A 298 4.11 -30.04 -1.92
C LYS A 298 5.01 -29.52 -0.81
N THR A 299 6.32 -29.42 -1.06
CA THR A 299 7.30 -28.86 -0.12
C THR A 299 7.04 -27.38 0.16
N ASP A 300 6.73 -26.61 -0.89
CA ASP A 300 6.38 -25.19 -0.78
C ASP A 300 5.11 -25.02 0.06
N ILE A 301 4.06 -25.80 -0.23
CA ILE A 301 2.77 -25.79 0.49
C ILE A 301 3.00 -26.08 1.97
N GLU A 302 3.79 -27.09 2.34
CA GLU A 302 4.06 -27.43 3.74
C GLU A 302 4.86 -26.32 4.45
N THR A 303 5.83 -25.72 3.76
CA THR A 303 6.59 -24.57 4.26
C THR A 303 5.67 -23.38 4.56
N ILE A 304 4.75 -23.08 3.64
CA ILE A 304 3.80 -21.98 3.76
C ILE A 304 2.77 -22.26 4.85
N ARG A 305 2.27 -23.50 4.96
CA ARG A 305 1.37 -23.94 6.05
C ARG A 305 2.03 -23.70 7.40
N THR A 306 3.25 -24.18 7.58
CA THR A 306 4.02 -23.98 8.81
C THR A 306 4.23 -22.50 9.15
N PHE A 307 4.45 -21.66 8.15
CA PHE A 307 4.58 -20.22 8.34
C PHE A 307 3.28 -19.60 8.90
N PHE A 308 2.14 -19.90 8.29
CA PHE A 308 0.86 -19.35 8.74
C PHE A 308 0.40 -19.92 10.08
N ASP A 309 0.66 -21.19 10.37
CA ASP A 309 0.34 -21.82 11.66
C ASP A 309 1.09 -21.15 12.83
N ARG A 310 2.40 -20.88 12.63
CA ARG A 310 3.22 -20.15 13.63
C ARG A 310 2.69 -18.73 13.85
N ARG A 311 2.32 -18.03 12.76
CA ARG A 311 1.77 -16.69 12.86
C ARG A 311 0.44 -16.65 13.61
N ASN A 312 -0.45 -17.60 13.34
CA ASN A 312 -1.75 -17.73 14.00
C ASN A 312 -1.60 -18.20 15.46
N GLY A 313 -0.63 -19.06 15.76
CA GLY A 313 -0.31 -19.55 17.10
C GLY A 313 0.23 -18.46 18.03
N ASN A 314 1.17 -17.64 17.55
CA ASN A 314 1.71 -16.51 18.30
C ASN A 314 0.64 -15.43 18.59
N GLY A 315 -0.30 -15.20 17.66
CA GLY A 315 -1.40 -14.26 17.89
C GLY A 315 -2.39 -14.68 18.98
N ARG A 316 -2.41 -15.94 19.40
CA ARG A 316 -3.23 -16.40 20.53
C ARG A 316 -2.56 -16.16 21.88
N ASN A 317 -1.23 -16.24 21.94
CA ASN A 317 -0.46 -16.01 23.21
C ASN A 317 -0.34 -14.52 23.53
N GLU A 318 -0.21 -13.64 22.54
CA GLU A 318 -0.13 -12.18 22.77
C GLU A 318 -1.47 -11.55 23.22
N ARG A 319 -2.62 -12.20 22.92
CA ARG A 319 -3.94 -11.73 23.38
C ARG A 319 -4.22 -11.98 24.85
N THR A 320 -3.44 -12.82 25.53
CA THR A 320 -3.62 -13.19 26.93
C THR A 320 -2.72 -12.40 27.90
N GLU A 321 -1.67 -11.72 27.45
CA GLU A 321 -0.71 -11.06 28.35
C GLU A 321 -0.54 -9.55 28.16
N ALA A 322 -1.08 -8.93 27.13
CA ALA A 322 -0.94 -7.49 26.93
C ALA A 322 -2.31 -6.83 26.73
N GLY A 323 -2.84 -6.26 27.81
CA GLY A 323 -3.90 -5.25 27.77
C GLY A 323 -3.40 -3.91 27.18
N ILE A 324 -2.69 -3.93 26.04
CA ILE A 324 -2.19 -2.76 25.33
C ILE A 324 -2.85 -2.77 23.95
N SER A 325 -3.54 -1.68 23.63
CA SER A 325 -4.22 -1.41 22.38
C SER A 325 -3.38 -1.81 21.16
N GLN A 326 -3.79 -2.89 20.47
CA GLN A 326 -3.28 -3.18 19.14
C GLN A 326 -3.75 -2.05 18.21
N GLY A 327 -2.79 -1.40 17.55
CA GLY A 327 -3.06 -0.42 16.51
C GLY A 327 -3.96 -1.00 15.41
N ILE A 328 -4.73 -0.14 14.79
CA ILE A 328 -5.81 -0.41 13.83
C ILE A 328 -5.27 -0.86 12.44
N TRP A 329 -3.95 -1.07 12.28
CA TRP A 329 -3.27 -1.40 11.02
C TRP A 329 -3.13 -2.91 10.76
#